data_9b776a55ddf336817a0d554fa704df7d
#
_entry.id   9b776a55ddf336817a0d554fa704df7d
#
_cell.length_a   1.000
_cell.length_b   1.000
_cell.length_c   1.000
_cell.angle_alpha   90.00
_cell.angle_beta   90.00
_cell.angle_gamma   90.00
#
_symmetry.space_group_name_H-M   'P 1'
#
loop_
_entity.id
_entity.type
_entity.pdbx_description
1 polymer ?
#
loop_
_entity_poly.entity_id
_entity_poly.type
_entity_poly.pdbx_seq_one_letter_code
_entity_poly.pdbx_strand_id
1 'polypeptide(L)'
;GDRLRMGDIEWRAYAAMGHDPDAMLLFQAEHRILISGDALWGNGLGVMFPELDETDAFDAALETLNHIKTLEPLVVIPGHGAVFTDVADAIGRAERRIKQWQSAPDSHYLYGLKVLVKFKLLSAQQITMGDLIAWAEQTPYLQRLKMKAITLLDIQENESQASGEMTSVIQRLVALLEKANAARIADGMVYCAGVGVPVLKITASAESFPTVRSTLPV
;
A
#
# COMPACT_ATOMS: atom_id res chain seq x y z
N GLY A 1 16.50 18.53 -2.68
CA GLY A 1 16.74 17.16 -2.21
C GLY A 1 18.22 16.86 -2.05
N ASP A 2 18.53 15.95 -1.15
CA ASP A 2 19.88 15.52 -0.88
C ASP A 2 20.44 14.72 -2.07
N ARG A 3 21.75 14.81 -2.29
CA ARG A 3 22.39 14.06 -3.37
C ARG A 3 22.86 12.71 -2.86
N LEU A 4 22.56 11.68 -3.63
CA LEU A 4 22.96 10.31 -3.39
C LEU A 4 23.62 9.75 -4.64
N ARG A 5 24.77 9.09 -4.50
CA ARG A 5 25.44 8.41 -5.61
C ARG A 5 25.29 6.91 -5.48
N MET A 6 24.71 6.28 -6.51
CA MET A 6 24.62 4.83 -6.62
C MET A 6 25.36 4.37 -7.88
N GLY A 7 26.54 3.76 -7.68
CA GLY A 7 27.49 3.50 -8.78
C GLY A 7 27.98 4.82 -9.39
N ASP A 8 27.85 4.97 -10.70
CA ASP A 8 28.21 6.18 -11.43
C ASP A 8 27.04 7.14 -11.65
N ILE A 9 25.87 6.84 -11.09
CA ILE A 9 24.64 7.60 -11.28
C ILE A 9 24.38 8.48 -10.07
N GLU A 10 24.14 9.79 -10.29
CA GLU A 10 23.68 10.73 -9.26
C GLU A 10 22.14 10.72 -9.18
N TRP A 11 21.64 10.58 -7.97
CA TRP A 11 20.22 10.66 -7.62
C TRP A 11 19.98 11.82 -6.66
N ARG A 12 18.76 12.32 -6.64
CA ARG A 12 18.27 13.26 -5.63
C ARG A 12 17.20 12.60 -4.80
N ALA A 13 17.37 12.63 -3.47
CA ALA A 13 16.40 12.13 -2.53
C ALA A 13 15.46 13.25 -2.09
N TYR A 14 14.17 12.99 -2.07
CA TYR A 14 13.12 13.93 -1.62
C TYR A 14 12.21 13.22 -0.63
N ALA A 15 11.69 13.93 0.36
CA ALA A 15 10.63 13.42 1.22
C ALA A 15 9.38 13.10 0.39
N ALA A 16 8.68 12.02 0.76
CA ALA A 16 7.50 11.50 0.07
C ALA A 16 6.41 11.13 1.07
N MET A 17 6.09 12.04 1.95
CA MET A 17 5.12 11.82 3.02
C MET A 17 3.74 11.45 2.48
N GLY A 18 2.97 10.71 3.28
CA GLY A 18 1.60 10.31 3.00
C GLY A 18 1.34 8.85 3.37
N HIS A 19 1.88 7.90 2.59
CA HIS A 19 1.80 6.47 2.93
C HIS A 19 2.62 6.14 4.19
N ASP A 20 3.79 6.73 4.30
CA ASP A 20 4.72 6.61 5.42
C ASP A 20 5.35 7.98 5.66
N PRO A 21 5.41 8.49 6.92
CA PRO A 21 5.97 9.80 7.22
C PRO A 21 7.47 9.92 6.89
N ASP A 22 8.20 8.81 6.88
CA ASP A 22 9.64 8.76 6.59
C ASP A 22 9.95 8.29 5.15
N ALA A 23 8.93 8.14 4.30
CA ALA A 23 9.11 7.73 2.91
C ALA A 23 9.90 8.73 2.09
N MET A 24 10.67 8.23 1.12
CA MET A 24 11.47 9.02 0.21
C MET A 24 11.27 8.62 -1.25
N LEU A 25 11.42 9.61 -2.14
CA LEU A 25 11.58 9.43 -3.57
C LEU A 25 13.06 9.53 -3.95
N LEU A 26 13.48 8.80 -4.98
CA LEU A 26 14.78 8.99 -5.60
C LEU A 26 14.57 9.39 -7.08
N PHE A 27 15.10 10.54 -7.45
CA PHE A 27 14.97 11.07 -8.82
C PHE A 27 16.31 11.21 -9.50
N GLN A 28 16.43 10.63 -10.68
CA GLN A 28 17.57 10.76 -11.58
C GLN A 28 17.22 11.76 -12.68
N ALA A 29 17.85 12.93 -12.65
CA ALA A 29 17.45 14.08 -13.47
C ALA A 29 17.81 13.95 -14.95
N GLU A 30 18.91 13.32 -15.30
CA GLU A 30 19.41 13.20 -16.70
C GLU A 30 18.46 12.37 -17.56
N HIS A 31 18.00 11.21 -17.05
CA HIS A 31 17.07 10.32 -17.75
C HIS A 31 15.64 10.45 -17.26
N ARG A 32 15.40 11.35 -16.29
CA ARG A 32 14.07 11.61 -15.70
C ARG A 32 13.41 10.33 -15.16
N ILE A 33 14.19 9.52 -14.44
CA ILE A 33 13.74 8.28 -13.80
C ILE A 33 13.41 8.57 -12.35
N LEU A 34 12.24 8.15 -11.90
CA LEU A 34 11.78 8.26 -10.54
C LEU A 34 11.64 6.87 -9.91
N ILE A 35 12.26 6.64 -8.76
CA ILE A 35 11.91 5.52 -7.86
C ILE A 35 10.93 6.11 -6.85
N SER A 36 9.68 5.70 -6.93
CA SER A 36 8.58 6.31 -6.17
C SER A 36 8.22 5.57 -4.88
N GLY A 37 8.75 4.36 -4.66
CA GLY A 37 8.28 3.54 -3.54
C GLY A 37 6.76 3.37 -3.59
N ASP A 38 6.12 3.60 -2.45
CA ASP A 38 4.67 3.48 -2.30
C ASP A 38 3.92 4.82 -2.46
N ALA A 39 4.64 5.91 -2.75
CA ALA A 39 4.03 7.22 -3.02
C ALA A 39 3.26 7.26 -4.35
N LEU A 40 3.67 6.46 -5.36
CA LEU A 40 2.98 6.39 -6.65
C LEU A 40 3.22 5.03 -7.32
N TRP A 41 2.13 4.33 -7.65
CA TRP A 41 2.12 3.13 -8.47
C TRP A 41 1.44 3.41 -9.81
N GLY A 42 1.61 2.52 -10.78
CA GLY A 42 0.90 2.63 -12.06
C GLY A 42 -0.63 2.66 -11.90
N ASN A 43 -1.17 2.05 -10.84
CA ASN A 43 -2.61 2.04 -10.57
C ASN A 43 -2.95 2.50 -9.15
N GLY A 44 -2.34 3.58 -8.68
CA GLY A 44 -2.64 4.18 -7.37
C GLY A 44 -1.41 4.47 -6.53
N LEU A 45 -1.50 4.19 -5.24
CA LEU A 45 -0.47 4.45 -4.23
C LEU A 45 -0.68 3.52 -3.03
N GLY A 46 0.29 3.52 -2.10
CA GLY A 46 0.23 2.79 -0.84
C GLY A 46 -0.99 3.19 0.01
N VAL A 47 -1.47 2.25 0.82
CA VAL A 47 -2.56 2.53 1.77
C VAL A 47 -2.04 3.48 2.85
N MET A 48 -2.88 4.43 3.26
CA MET A 48 -2.60 5.39 4.33
C MET A 48 -3.42 5.05 5.58
N PHE A 49 -2.86 5.37 6.75
CA PHE A 49 -3.51 5.14 8.04
C PHE A 49 -3.49 6.44 8.87
N PRO A 50 -4.22 7.50 8.46
CA PRO A 50 -4.24 8.76 9.19
C PRO A 50 -4.67 8.59 10.65
N GLU A 51 -5.47 7.56 10.96
CA GLU A 51 -5.91 7.25 12.32
C GLU A 51 -4.78 6.70 13.22
N LEU A 52 -3.68 6.23 12.64
CA LEU A 52 -2.52 5.73 13.37
C LEU A 52 -1.42 6.76 13.53
N ASP A 53 -1.21 7.58 12.51
CA ASP A 53 -0.06 8.49 12.41
C ASP A 53 -0.35 9.88 13.00
N GLU A 54 -1.62 10.18 13.33
CA GLU A 54 -2.07 11.50 13.83
C GLU A 54 -1.67 12.65 12.89
N THR A 55 -1.50 12.35 11.60
CA THR A 55 -1.09 13.29 10.56
C THR A 55 -2.17 13.43 9.50
N ASP A 56 -2.12 14.52 8.75
CA ASP A 56 -2.93 14.69 7.55
C ASP A 56 -2.29 13.93 6.37
N ALA A 57 -2.29 12.59 6.46
CA ALA A 57 -1.65 11.71 5.51
C ALA A 57 -2.16 11.91 4.08
N PHE A 58 -3.43 12.29 3.91
CA PHE A 58 -4.01 12.52 2.58
C PHE A 58 -3.49 13.80 1.93
N ASP A 59 -3.39 14.89 2.69
CA ASP A 59 -2.86 16.15 2.18
C ASP A 59 -1.36 16.05 1.92
N ALA A 60 -0.62 15.38 2.80
CA ALA A 60 0.80 15.07 2.59
C ALA A 60 1.04 14.24 1.32
N ALA A 61 0.17 13.24 1.04
CA ALA A 61 0.24 12.46 -0.19
C ALA A 61 -0.06 13.32 -1.43
N LEU A 62 -1.04 14.23 -1.37
CA LEU A 62 -1.33 15.16 -2.47
C LEU A 62 -0.15 16.12 -2.73
N GLU A 63 0.50 16.63 -1.67
CA GLU A 63 1.71 17.44 -1.80
C GLU A 63 2.85 16.64 -2.46
N THR A 64 3.04 15.39 -2.06
CA THR A 64 4.02 14.48 -2.68
C THR A 64 3.72 14.27 -4.17
N LEU A 65 2.46 14.01 -4.55
CA LEU A 65 2.06 13.89 -5.96
C LEU A 65 2.29 15.19 -6.74
N ASN A 66 2.01 16.34 -6.16
CA ASN A 66 2.31 17.64 -6.77
C ASN A 66 3.81 17.84 -6.95
N HIS A 67 4.63 17.44 -5.98
CA HIS A 67 6.08 17.48 -6.13
C HIS A 67 6.56 16.57 -7.28
N ILE A 68 6.05 15.33 -7.37
CA ILE A 68 6.35 14.42 -8.49
C ILE A 68 6.02 15.07 -9.84
N LYS A 69 4.90 15.80 -9.95
CA LYS A 69 4.57 16.55 -11.18
C LYS A 69 5.65 17.57 -11.54
N THR A 70 6.22 18.28 -10.57
CA THR A 70 7.28 19.28 -10.83
C THR A 70 8.60 18.67 -11.27
N LEU A 71 8.86 17.40 -10.90
CA LEU A 71 10.05 16.66 -11.37
C LEU A 71 9.90 16.18 -12.82
N GLU A 72 8.67 16.11 -13.32
CA GLU A 72 8.31 15.64 -14.66
C GLU A 72 9.01 14.32 -15.07
N PRO A 73 8.90 13.24 -14.28
CA PRO A 73 9.54 11.98 -14.62
C PRO A 73 8.98 11.39 -15.93
N LEU A 74 9.84 10.72 -16.70
CA LEU A 74 9.43 9.97 -17.90
C LEU A 74 9.19 8.50 -17.60
N VAL A 75 9.90 7.97 -16.59
CA VAL A 75 9.81 6.58 -16.17
C VAL A 75 9.68 6.53 -14.65
N VAL A 76 8.77 5.71 -14.17
CA VAL A 76 8.58 5.46 -12.74
C VAL A 76 8.82 4.00 -12.43
N ILE A 77 9.68 3.76 -11.44
CA ILE A 77 9.93 2.46 -10.81
C ILE A 77 9.20 2.46 -9.47
N PRO A 78 8.03 1.82 -9.36
CA PRO A 78 7.24 1.83 -8.14
C PRO A 78 7.71 0.78 -7.13
N GLY A 79 7.30 0.90 -5.87
CA GLY A 79 7.47 -0.14 -4.85
C GLY A 79 6.66 -1.41 -5.18
N HIS A 80 5.53 -1.24 -5.85
CA HIS A 80 4.64 -2.35 -6.25
C HIS A 80 4.16 -2.19 -7.70
N GLY A 81 4.13 -3.31 -8.43
CA GLY A 81 3.71 -3.35 -9.83
C GLY A 81 4.87 -3.21 -10.82
N ALA A 82 4.52 -3.05 -12.10
CA ALA A 82 5.50 -2.90 -13.18
C ALA A 82 5.99 -1.45 -13.29
N VAL A 83 7.18 -1.27 -13.83
CA VAL A 83 7.70 0.04 -14.29
C VAL A 83 6.72 0.61 -15.32
N PHE A 84 6.47 1.93 -15.28
CA PHE A 84 5.50 2.58 -16.15
C PHE A 84 5.97 3.95 -16.64
N THR A 85 5.35 4.43 -17.71
CA THR A 85 5.66 5.71 -18.39
C THR A 85 4.44 6.62 -18.56
N ASP A 86 3.23 6.13 -18.29
CA ASP A 86 1.99 6.91 -18.29
C ASP A 86 1.82 7.72 -16.99
N VAL A 87 2.86 8.49 -16.65
CA VAL A 87 3.02 9.11 -15.32
C VAL A 87 1.89 10.09 -14.99
N ALA A 88 1.48 10.93 -15.94
CA ALA A 88 0.41 11.91 -15.73
C ALA A 88 -0.93 11.21 -15.41
N ASP A 89 -1.24 10.12 -16.11
CA ASP A 89 -2.45 9.33 -15.88
C ASP A 89 -2.40 8.59 -14.55
N ALA A 90 -1.23 8.06 -14.18
CA ALA A 90 -1.01 7.40 -12.88
C ALA A 90 -1.22 8.39 -11.72
N ILE A 91 -0.67 9.59 -11.80
CA ILE A 91 -0.89 10.65 -10.82
C ILE A 91 -2.38 11.00 -10.74
N GLY A 92 -3.05 11.19 -11.88
CA GLY A 92 -4.48 11.48 -11.91
C GLY A 92 -5.34 10.36 -11.27
N ARG A 93 -4.95 9.08 -11.43
CA ARG A 93 -5.59 7.94 -10.74
C ARG A 93 -5.39 8.01 -9.24
N ALA A 94 -4.16 8.30 -8.78
CA ALA A 94 -3.82 8.43 -7.37
C ALA A 94 -4.57 9.59 -6.70
N GLU A 95 -4.60 10.77 -7.31
CA GLU A 95 -5.35 11.94 -6.80
C GLU A 95 -6.85 11.67 -6.66
N ARG A 96 -7.46 11.04 -7.68
CA ARG A 96 -8.89 10.68 -7.60
C ARG A 96 -9.15 9.71 -6.45
N ARG A 97 -8.26 8.76 -6.22
CA ARG A 97 -8.37 7.79 -5.12
C ARG A 97 -8.26 8.47 -3.76
N ILE A 98 -7.30 9.38 -3.56
CA ILE A 98 -7.17 10.16 -2.32
C ILE A 98 -8.43 10.97 -2.05
N LYS A 99 -8.94 11.70 -3.06
CA LYS A 99 -10.19 12.48 -2.93
C LYS A 99 -11.40 11.60 -2.58
N GLN A 100 -11.46 10.40 -3.15
CA GLN A 100 -12.51 9.43 -2.80
C GLN A 100 -12.39 8.99 -1.34
N TRP A 101 -11.18 8.74 -0.84
CA TRP A 101 -10.97 8.38 0.55
C TRP A 101 -11.31 9.54 1.51
N GLN A 102 -10.90 10.76 1.18
CA GLN A 102 -11.27 11.95 1.95
C GLN A 102 -12.80 12.15 2.01
N SER A 103 -13.51 11.86 0.92
CA SER A 103 -14.98 11.99 0.86
C SER A 103 -15.74 10.85 1.56
N ALA A 104 -15.09 9.72 1.84
CA ALA A 104 -15.69 8.53 2.44
C ALA A 104 -14.75 7.90 3.49
N PRO A 105 -14.44 8.62 4.58
CA PRO A 105 -13.42 8.20 5.56
C PRO A 105 -13.73 6.85 6.21
N ASP A 106 -14.99 6.53 6.48
CA ASP A 106 -15.37 5.24 7.07
C ASP A 106 -15.14 4.06 6.09
N SER A 107 -15.38 4.28 4.81
CA SER A 107 -15.07 3.28 3.77
C SER A 107 -13.56 3.06 3.65
N HIS A 108 -12.77 4.14 3.74
CA HIS A 108 -11.32 4.06 3.77
C HIS A 108 -10.81 3.31 5.01
N TYR A 109 -11.38 3.62 6.18
CA TYR A 109 -11.05 2.94 7.43
C TYR A 109 -11.24 1.42 7.34
N LEU A 110 -12.40 0.98 6.87
CA LEU A 110 -12.68 -0.45 6.65
C LEU A 110 -11.77 -1.07 5.59
N TYR A 111 -11.40 -0.30 4.55
CA TYR A 111 -10.42 -0.74 3.58
C TYR A 111 -9.05 -0.96 4.24
N GLY A 112 -8.56 -0.02 5.04
CA GLY A 112 -7.31 -0.13 5.79
C GLY A 112 -7.28 -1.35 6.70
N LEU A 113 -8.33 -1.60 7.49
CA LEU A 113 -8.45 -2.79 8.33
C LEU A 113 -8.33 -4.09 7.53
N LYS A 114 -9.00 -4.18 6.37
CA LYS A 114 -8.89 -5.33 5.47
C LYS A 114 -7.48 -5.51 4.94
N VAL A 115 -6.78 -4.42 4.62
CA VAL A 115 -5.38 -4.45 4.16
C VAL A 115 -4.46 -4.99 5.25
N LEU A 116 -4.60 -4.55 6.50
CA LEU A 116 -3.80 -5.05 7.63
C LEU A 116 -3.97 -6.56 7.83
N VAL A 117 -5.21 -7.06 7.83
CA VAL A 117 -5.48 -8.51 7.91
C VAL A 117 -4.92 -9.23 6.68
N LYS A 118 -5.07 -8.65 5.49
CA LYS A 118 -4.53 -9.24 4.25
C LYS A 118 -3.00 -9.32 4.28
N PHE A 119 -2.30 -8.33 4.81
CA PHE A 119 -0.83 -8.38 4.98
C PHE A 119 -0.42 -9.52 5.92
N LYS A 120 -1.15 -9.73 7.02
CA LYS A 120 -0.92 -10.88 7.89
C LYS A 120 -1.09 -12.20 7.14
N LEU A 121 -2.16 -12.33 6.34
CA LEU A 121 -2.40 -13.53 5.52
C LEU A 121 -1.34 -13.71 4.42
N LEU A 122 -0.85 -12.64 3.81
CA LEU A 122 0.25 -12.71 2.83
C LEU A 122 1.54 -13.21 3.47
N SER A 123 1.84 -12.79 4.68
CA SER A 123 3.01 -13.24 5.43
C SER A 123 2.88 -14.72 5.87
N ALA A 124 1.71 -15.10 6.41
CA ALA A 124 1.49 -16.44 6.95
C ALA A 124 1.11 -17.48 5.88
N GLN A 125 0.57 -17.06 4.71
CA GLN A 125 -0.04 -17.85 3.64
C GLN A 125 -1.28 -18.64 4.10
N GLN A 126 -1.22 -19.29 5.25
CA GLN A 126 -2.33 -19.92 5.95
C GLN A 126 -2.14 -19.77 7.46
N ILE A 127 -3.23 -19.61 8.19
CA ILE A 127 -3.21 -19.40 9.65
C ILE A 127 -4.54 -19.93 10.22
N THR A 128 -4.55 -20.45 11.46
CA THR A 128 -5.82 -20.77 12.11
C THR A 128 -6.59 -19.48 12.45
N MET A 129 -7.92 -19.54 12.50
CA MET A 129 -8.71 -18.38 12.93
C MET A 129 -8.32 -17.95 14.36
N GLY A 130 -8.04 -18.91 15.25
CA GLY A 130 -7.58 -18.62 16.61
C GLY A 130 -6.24 -17.88 16.66
N ASP A 131 -5.24 -18.31 15.90
CA ASP A 131 -3.94 -17.65 15.85
C ASP A 131 -4.03 -16.25 15.20
N LEU A 132 -4.94 -16.06 14.22
CA LEU A 132 -5.17 -14.77 13.60
C LEU A 132 -5.81 -13.79 14.61
N ILE A 133 -6.74 -14.25 15.42
CA ILE A 133 -7.34 -13.45 16.50
C ILE A 133 -6.30 -13.13 17.56
N ALA A 134 -5.53 -14.10 18.02
CA ALA A 134 -4.47 -13.90 19.01
C ALA A 134 -3.41 -12.89 18.51
N TRP A 135 -3.04 -12.94 17.23
CA TRP A 135 -2.18 -11.94 16.62
C TRP A 135 -2.82 -10.54 16.67
N ALA A 136 -4.11 -10.43 16.35
CA ALA A 136 -4.81 -9.15 16.35
C ALA A 136 -4.92 -8.56 17.78
N GLU A 137 -5.16 -9.39 18.78
CA GLU A 137 -5.19 -8.98 20.17
C GLU A 137 -3.85 -8.46 20.69
N GLN A 138 -2.73 -8.99 20.17
CA GLN A 138 -1.38 -8.58 20.53
C GLN A 138 -0.85 -7.42 19.67
N THR A 139 -1.59 -6.99 18.67
CA THR A 139 -1.16 -5.95 17.73
C THR A 139 -1.66 -4.57 18.17
N PRO A 140 -0.77 -3.65 18.67
CA PRO A 140 -1.19 -2.39 19.28
C PRO A 140 -2.05 -1.51 18.38
N TYR A 141 -1.72 -1.40 17.09
CA TYR A 141 -2.50 -0.59 16.16
C TYR A 141 -3.91 -1.15 15.92
N LEU A 142 -4.11 -2.47 15.91
CA LEU A 142 -5.45 -3.06 15.82
C LEU A 142 -6.27 -2.80 17.09
N GLN A 143 -5.64 -2.79 18.26
CA GLN A 143 -6.29 -2.39 19.51
C GLN A 143 -6.77 -0.93 19.47
N ARG A 144 -5.96 -0.02 18.93
CA ARG A 144 -6.35 1.39 18.74
C ARG A 144 -7.55 1.54 17.79
N LEU A 145 -7.60 0.72 16.75
CA LEU A 145 -8.65 0.77 15.73
C LEU A 145 -9.94 0.02 16.11
N LYS A 146 -9.90 -0.83 17.13
CA LYS A 146 -10.97 -1.78 17.47
C LYS A 146 -12.35 -1.14 17.68
N MET A 147 -12.44 -0.09 18.48
CA MET A 147 -13.73 0.51 18.83
C MET A 147 -14.48 1.07 17.62
N LYS A 148 -13.77 1.78 16.74
CA LYS A 148 -14.38 2.26 15.49
C LYS A 148 -14.72 1.11 14.54
N ALA A 149 -13.91 0.04 14.54
CA ALA A 149 -14.20 -1.15 13.75
C ALA A 149 -15.51 -1.83 14.18
N ILE A 150 -15.75 -1.98 15.48
CA ILE A 150 -17.00 -2.53 16.02
C ILE A 150 -18.21 -1.75 15.50
N THR A 151 -18.16 -0.42 15.58
CA THR A 151 -19.23 0.45 15.10
C THR A 151 -19.45 0.30 13.58
N LEU A 152 -18.39 0.36 12.80
CA LEU A 152 -18.49 0.32 11.33
C LEU A 152 -18.87 -1.06 10.77
N LEU A 153 -18.56 -2.12 11.50
CA LEU A 153 -18.92 -3.50 11.14
C LEU A 153 -20.29 -3.92 11.69
N ASP A 154 -20.99 -3.01 12.39
CA ASP A 154 -22.30 -3.24 13.04
C ASP A 154 -22.30 -4.51 13.92
N ILE A 155 -21.24 -4.63 14.75
CA ILE A 155 -21.10 -5.75 15.68
C ILE A 155 -21.95 -5.46 16.90
N GLN A 156 -22.95 -6.31 17.15
CA GLN A 156 -23.89 -6.16 18.25
C GLN A 156 -23.24 -6.51 19.60
N GLU A 157 -23.69 -5.87 20.69
CA GLU A 157 -23.15 -6.12 22.05
C GLU A 157 -23.21 -7.59 22.47
N ASN A 158 -24.28 -8.30 22.11
CA ASN A 158 -24.42 -9.73 22.41
C ASN A 158 -23.39 -10.60 21.67
N GLU A 159 -23.01 -10.25 20.45
CA GLU A 159 -21.93 -10.92 19.71
C GLU A 159 -20.58 -10.67 20.38
N SER A 160 -20.31 -9.42 20.77
CA SER A 160 -19.08 -9.02 21.47
C SER A 160 -18.93 -9.69 22.83
N GLN A 161 -20.01 -9.84 23.59
CA GLN A 161 -20.00 -10.50 24.88
C GLN A 161 -19.80 -12.02 24.77
N ALA A 162 -20.35 -12.65 23.74
CA ALA A 162 -20.26 -14.09 23.55
C ALA A 162 -18.90 -14.57 23.04
N SER A 163 -18.28 -13.82 22.15
CA SER A 163 -17.06 -14.24 21.44
C SER A 163 -15.83 -13.37 21.69
N GLY A 164 -15.98 -12.22 22.35
CA GLY A 164 -14.95 -11.19 22.50
C GLY A 164 -14.95 -10.21 21.32
N GLU A 165 -14.68 -8.95 21.63
CA GLU A 165 -14.74 -7.84 20.66
C GLU A 165 -13.80 -8.02 19.47
N MET A 166 -12.52 -8.34 19.72
CA MET A 166 -11.53 -8.53 18.66
C MET A 166 -11.84 -9.76 17.81
N THR A 167 -12.35 -10.83 18.42
CA THR A 167 -12.81 -12.04 17.73
C THR A 167 -13.88 -11.68 16.69
N SER A 168 -14.92 -10.94 17.10
CA SER A 168 -16.01 -10.53 16.21
C SER A 168 -15.49 -9.62 15.07
N VAL A 169 -14.60 -8.68 15.38
CA VAL A 169 -13.95 -7.81 14.35
C VAL A 169 -13.19 -8.63 13.32
N ILE A 170 -12.31 -9.55 13.76
CA ILE A 170 -11.49 -10.35 12.83
C ILE A 170 -12.35 -11.29 12.00
N GLN A 171 -13.33 -11.95 12.59
CA GLN A 171 -14.27 -12.82 11.86
C GLN A 171 -15.03 -12.04 10.76
N ARG A 172 -15.52 -10.84 11.06
CA ARG A 172 -16.21 -9.98 10.07
C ARG A 172 -15.25 -9.53 8.97
N LEU A 173 -14.02 -9.11 9.31
CA LEU A 173 -13.02 -8.69 8.31
C LEU A 173 -12.61 -9.86 7.39
N VAL A 174 -12.41 -11.05 7.94
CA VAL A 174 -12.08 -12.25 7.14
C VAL A 174 -13.25 -12.63 6.23
N ALA A 175 -14.50 -12.56 6.70
CA ALA A 175 -15.68 -12.79 5.85
C ALA A 175 -15.78 -11.76 4.70
N LEU A 176 -15.45 -10.48 4.95
CA LEU A 176 -15.37 -9.47 3.89
C LEU A 176 -14.24 -9.74 2.89
N LEU A 177 -13.09 -10.23 3.35
CA LEU A 177 -11.98 -10.64 2.48
C LEU A 177 -12.35 -11.87 1.64
N GLU A 178 -13.04 -12.85 2.22
CA GLU A 178 -13.53 -14.04 1.51
C GLU A 178 -14.53 -13.65 0.41
N LYS A 179 -15.50 -12.80 0.72
CA LYS A 179 -16.46 -12.25 -0.26
C LYS A 179 -15.76 -11.52 -1.41
N ALA A 180 -14.59 -10.92 -1.14
CA ALA A 180 -13.77 -10.25 -2.14
C ALA A 180 -12.76 -11.18 -2.85
N ASN A 181 -12.82 -12.49 -2.61
CA ASN A 181 -11.86 -13.49 -3.09
C ASN A 181 -10.40 -13.20 -2.67
N ALA A 182 -10.20 -12.49 -1.55
CA ALA A 182 -8.89 -12.15 -1.01
C ALA A 182 -8.46 -13.07 0.16
N ALA A 183 -9.38 -13.87 0.68
CA ALA A 183 -9.16 -14.95 1.63
C ALA A 183 -10.05 -16.15 1.27
N ARG A 184 -9.77 -17.30 1.86
CA ARG A 184 -10.61 -18.50 1.82
C ARG A 184 -10.63 -19.13 3.20
N ILE A 185 -11.80 -19.50 3.69
CA ILE A 185 -11.97 -20.20 4.97
C ILE A 185 -12.26 -21.68 4.66
N ALA A 186 -11.53 -22.58 5.28
CA ALA A 186 -11.80 -24.02 5.22
C ALA A 186 -11.23 -24.71 6.47
N ASP A 187 -11.98 -25.60 7.09
CA ASP A 187 -11.57 -26.46 8.20
C ASP A 187 -10.94 -25.67 9.39
N GLY A 188 -11.49 -24.51 9.72
CA GLY A 188 -10.98 -23.62 10.79
C GLY A 188 -9.70 -22.85 10.42
N MET A 189 -9.21 -23.02 9.20
CA MET A 189 -8.07 -22.30 8.64
C MET A 189 -8.51 -21.14 7.77
N VAL A 190 -7.72 -20.07 7.77
CA VAL A 190 -7.83 -18.92 6.87
C VAL A 190 -6.64 -18.95 5.93
N TYR A 191 -6.90 -19.02 4.66
CA TYR A 191 -5.89 -19.04 3.60
C TYR A 191 -5.81 -17.69 2.90
N CYS A 192 -4.60 -17.27 2.55
CA CYS A 192 -4.43 -16.17 1.63
C CYS A 192 -4.96 -16.57 0.24
N ALA A 193 -5.87 -15.80 -0.34
CA ALA A 193 -6.43 -16.04 -1.67
C ALA A 193 -6.38 -14.77 -2.53
N GLY A 194 -6.60 -14.92 -3.83
CA GLY A 194 -6.51 -13.81 -4.79
C GLY A 194 -5.07 -13.49 -5.17
N VAL A 195 -4.91 -12.66 -6.20
CA VAL A 195 -3.59 -12.22 -6.68
C VAL A 195 -2.94 -11.43 -5.56
N GLY A 196 -1.99 -12.06 -4.88
CA GLY A 196 -1.02 -11.32 -4.06
C GLY A 196 -0.36 -10.32 -5.00
N VAL A 197 -0.01 -9.14 -4.48
CA VAL A 197 0.94 -8.26 -5.16
C VAL A 197 2.07 -9.17 -5.67
N PRO A 198 2.37 -9.19 -6.98
CA PRO A 198 3.39 -10.10 -7.48
C PRO A 198 4.69 -9.77 -6.74
N VAL A 199 5.12 -10.66 -5.87
CA VAL A 199 6.48 -10.63 -5.35
C VAL A 199 7.33 -10.79 -6.59
N LEU A 200 8.04 -9.73 -6.96
CA LEU A 200 9.01 -9.77 -8.03
C LEU A 200 10.00 -10.86 -7.66
N LYS A 201 9.87 -12.06 -8.21
CA LYS A 201 10.95 -13.02 -8.22
C LYS A 201 11.98 -12.40 -9.13
N ILE A 202 12.98 -11.75 -8.55
CA ILE A 202 14.20 -11.41 -9.25
C ILE A 202 14.90 -12.75 -9.51
N THR A 203 14.47 -13.43 -10.56
CA THR A 203 15.32 -14.41 -11.21
C THR A 203 16.33 -13.56 -11.97
N ALA A 204 17.55 -13.51 -11.48
CA ALA A 204 18.69 -12.97 -12.20
C ALA A 204 18.95 -13.87 -13.42
N SER A 205 18.21 -13.67 -14.50
CA SER A 205 18.61 -14.06 -15.83
C SER A 205 19.24 -12.83 -16.46
N ALA A 206 20.56 -12.89 -16.62
CA ALA A 206 21.32 -11.93 -17.40
C ALA A 206 20.88 -12.04 -18.87
N GLU A 207 19.82 -11.37 -19.27
CA GLU A 207 19.47 -11.17 -20.66
C GLU A 207 19.35 -9.67 -20.93
N SER A 208 20.37 -9.21 -21.61
CA SER A 208 20.56 -8.01 -22.44
C SER A 208 19.47 -6.93 -22.38
N PHE A 209 19.81 -5.81 -21.75
CA PHE A 209 19.17 -4.52 -22.01
C PHE A 209 19.30 -4.17 -23.50
N PRO A 210 18.25 -3.69 -24.17
CA PRO A 210 18.37 -3.18 -25.53
C PRO A 210 19.30 -1.98 -25.52
N THR A 211 20.40 -2.09 -26.26
CA THR A 211 21.34 -0.99 -26.53
C THR A 211 20.59 0.09 -27.29
N VAL A 212 20.31 1.22 -26.63
CA VAL A 212 19.86 2.44 -27.30
C VAL A 212 21.07 2.94 -28.12
N ARG A 213 21.04 2.76 -29.44
CA ARG A 213 22.00 3.39 -30.33
C ARG A 213 21.76 4.89 -30.32
N SER A 214 22.73 5.63 -29.81
CA SER A 214 22.85 7.08 -29.96
C SER A 214 23.10 7.40 -31.44
N THR A 215 22.09 7.91 -32.12
CA THR A 215 22.29 8.63 -33.38
C THR A 215 22.31 10.12 -33.08
N LEU A 216 23.48 10.66 -32.78
CA LEU A 216 23.71 12.09 -32.86
C LEU A 216 24.12 12.39 -34.34
N PRO A 217 23.50 13.36 -35.02
CA PRO A 217 24.02 13.88 -36.27
C PRO A 217 25.20 14.78 -35.99
N VAL A 218 26.21 14.69 -36.85
CA VAL A 218 27.40 15.52 -36.90
C VAL A 218 27.06 16.97 -37.28
#